data_1176c4bd69ac3d2299a4cfb6fb775577
#
_entry.id   1176c4bd69ac3d2299a4cfb6fb775577
#
_cell.length_a   1.000
_cell.length_b   1.000
_cell.length_c   1.000
_cell.angle_alpha   90.00
_cell.angle_beta   90.00
_cell.angle_gamma   90.00
#
_symmetry.space_group_name_H-M   'P 1'
#
loop_
_entity.id
_entity.type
_entity.pdbx_description
1 polymer ?
#
loop_
_entity_poly.entity_id
_entity_poly.type
_entity_poly.pdbx_seq_one_letter_code
_entity_poly.pdbx_strand_id
1 'polypeptide(L)'
;TGTAKTEEEEFRETYNIRVIPIPTNRPVARIDHSDLLYPSIESKFKAVVQDVKERHEKGQPVLVGTVAVETSDYISKKLVEAGVPHEVLNAKNHYKEAQIIMNAGQRGAVTIATNMAGRGTDIKLGEGVRELGGLCVIGTERHESRRIDNQLRGRSGRQGDPGESQFYLSLEDELMRRFGSERIKALLDRMNLSDEDSVIKSGMLTRQVEAAQKRVEGYNFDTRKNVVQYDNVINRHRRVV
;
A
#
# COMPACT_ATOMS: atom_id res chain seq x y z
N THR A 1 -3.30 -15.85 8.18
CA THR A 1 -3.07 -14.49 7.68
C THR A 1 -2.95 -14.47 6.16
N GLY A 2 -3.50 -13.45 5.52
CA GLY A 2 -3.43 -13.28 4.05
C GLY A 2 -2.07 -12.83 3.52
N THR A 3 -1.07 -12.65 4.37
CA THR A 3 0.23 -12.07 4.00
C THR A 3 1.43 -13.00 4.23
N ALA A 4 1.23 -14.21 4.74
CA ALA A 4 2.33 -15.13 5.01
C ALA A 4 2.98 -15.71 3.74
N LYS A 5 2.24 -15.79 2.63
CA LYS A 5 2.74 -16.42 1.39
C LYS A 5 3.92 -15.67 0.78
N THR A 6 3.98 -14.36 0.91
CA THR A 6 5.12 -13.55 0.44
C THR A 6 6.42 -13.83 1.20
N GLU A 7 6.31 -14.31 2.44
CA GLU A 7 7.41 -14.59 3.36
C GLU A 7 7.67 -16.11 3.51
N GLU A 8 7.14 -16.95 2.62
CA GLU A 8 7.20 -18.42 2.72
C GLU A 8 8.63 -18.96 2.84
N GLU A 9 9.57 -18.36 2.12
CA GLU A 9 10.97 -18.77 2.15
C GLU A 9 11.59 -18.53 3.53
N GLU A 10 11.32 -17.38 4.12
CA GLU A 10 11.78 -17.05 5.48
C GLU A 10 11.16 -17.99 6.54
N PHE A 11 9.85 -18.29 6.42
CA PHE A 11 9.19 -19.27 7.29
C PHE A 11 9.82 -20.66 7.18
N ARG A 12 10.14 -21.08 5.97
CA ARG A 12 10.75 -22.38 5.74
C ARG A 12 12.18 -22.45 6.27
N GLU A 13 13.01 -21.43 5.99
CA GLU A 13 14.43 -21.46 6.37
C GLU A 13 14.67 -21.20 7.86
N THR A 14 13.90 -20.29 8.45
CA THR A 14 14.12 -19.89 9.86
C THR A 14 13.39 -20.81 10.84
N TYR A 15 12.17 -21.24 10.50
CA TYR A 15 11.30 -21.96 11.41
C TYR A 15 10.97 -23.39 10.94
N ASN A 16 11.40 -23.79 9.75
CA ASN A 16 11.03 -25.05 9.11
C ASN A 16 9.50 -25.26 8.98
N ILE A 17 8.79 -24.16 8.71
CA ILE A 17 7.33 -24.13 8.60
C ILE A 17 6.95 -23.90 7.14
N ARG A 18 5.97 -24.65 6.63
CA ARG A 18 5.38 -24.43 5.31
C ARG A 18 4.19 -23.49 5.41
N VAL A 19 4.03 -22.67 4.37
CA VAL A 19 2.84 -21.80 4.22
C VAL A 19 1.87 -22.45 3.26
N ILE A 20 0.69 -22.82 3.76
CA ILE A 20 -0.37 -23.44 2.96
C ILE A 20 -1.47 -22.40 2.75
N PRO A 21 -1.74 -22.00 1.49
CA PRO A 21 -2.88 -21.14 1.17
C PRO A 21 -4.19 -21.89 1.35
N ILE A 22 -5.11 -21.31 2.12
CA ILE A 22 -6.49 -21.79 2.24
C ILE A 22 -7.35 -20.85 1.37
N PRO A 23 -8.16 -21.39 0.43
CA PRO A 23 -9.04 -20.59 -0.39
C PRO A 23 -9.98 -19.73 0.45
N THR A 24 -10.31 -18.54 -0.02
CA THR A 24 -11.27 -17.65 0.63
C THR A 24 -12.70 -18.22 0.53
N ASN A 25 -13.54 -17.97 1.54
CA ASN A 25 -14.94 -18.40 1.54
C ASN A 25 -15.74 -17.84 0.34
N ARG A 26 -15.44 -16.60 -0.05
CA ARG A 26 -15.99 -15.98 -1.27
C ARG A 26 -14.86 -15.52 -2.17
N PRO A 27 -14.99 -15.58 -3.50
CA PRO A 27 -14.00 -15.05 -4.43
C PRO A 27 -13.73 -13.58 -4.15
N VAL A 28 -12.48 -13.16 -4.35
CA VAL A 28 -12.10 -11.74 -4.26
C VAL A 28 -12.67 -11.01 -5.47
N ALA A 29 -13.60 -10.08 -5.22
CA ALA A 29 -14.23 -9.24 -6.26
C ALA A 29 -13.49 -7.89 -6.46
N ARG A 30 -12.48 -7.59 -5.64
CA ARG A 30 -11.67 -6.37 -5.76
C ARG A 30 -10.89 -6.35 -7.05
N ILE A 31 -10.87 -5.18 -7.69
CA ILE A 31 -10.06 -4.90 -8.89
C ILE A 31 -8.76 -4.23 -8.45
N ASP A 32 -7.64 -4.89 -8.68
CA ASP A 32 -6.31 -4.33 -8.42
C ASP A 32 -5.77 -3.73 -9.73
N HIS A 33 -5.77 -2.40 -9.83
CA HIS A 33 -5.29 -1.69 -11.02
C HIS A 33 -3.76 -1.69 -11.11
N SER A 34 -3.24 -1.54 -12.33
CA SER A 34 -1.80 -1.37 -12.57
C SER A 34 -1.31 -0.06 -11.95
N ASP A 35 -0.08 -0.06 -11.47
CA ASP A 35 0.55 1.13 -10.91
C ASP A 35 0.61 2.27 -11.92
N LEU A 36 0.46 3.50 -11.41
CA LEU A 36 0.63 4.74 -12.16
C LEU A 36 1.96 5.37 -11.74
N LEU A 37 2.86 5.63 -12.68
CA LEU A 37 4.16 6.25 -12.42
C LEU A 37 4.19 7.67 -12.97
N TYR A 38 4.57 8.59 -12.12
CA TYR A 38 4.73 10.01 -12.39
C TYR A 38 6.19 10.44 -12.33
N PRO A 39 6.59 11.49 -13.06
CA PRO A 39 7.96 12.00 -13.05
C PRO A 39 8.39 12.52 -11.68
N SER A 40 7.51 13.26 -11.00
CA SER A 40 7.79 13.92 -9.72
C SER A 40 6.79 13.55 -8.62
N ILE A 41 7.19 13.79 -7.38
CA ILE A 41 6.29 13.67 -6.22
C ILE A 41 5.12 14.65 -6.32
N GLU A 42 5.37 15.85 -6.83
CA GLU A 42 4.33 16.87 -6.97
C GLU A 42 3.24 16.47 -7.96
N SER A 43 3.62 16.01 -9.16
CA SER A 43 2.66 15.53 -10.18
C SER A 43 1.88 14.30 -9.68
N LYS A 44 2.53 13.40 -8.95
CA LYS A 44 1.89 12.26 -8.29
C LYS A 44 0.80 12.70 -7.32
N PHE A 45 1.11 13.61 -6.41
CA PHE A 45 0.12 14.05 -5.41
C PHE A 45 -1.01 14.89 -6.01
N LYS A 46 -0.73 15.70 -7.04
CA LYS A 46 -1.77 16.39 -7.82
C LYS A 46 -2.78 15.39 -8.38
N ALA A 47 -2.29 14.28 -8.96
CA ALA A 47 -3.14 13.23 -9.50
C ALA A 47 -3.91 12.46 -8.41
N VAL A 48 -3.28 12.16 -7.28
CA VAL A 48 -3.94 11.51 -6.12
C VAL A 48 -5.10 12.38 -5.61
N VAL A 49 -4.87 13.67 -5.41
CA VAL A 49 -5.91 14.60 -4.92
C VAL A 49 -7.07 14.69 -5.91
N GLN A 50 -6.77 14.72 -7.21
CA GLN A 50 -7.80 14.77 -8.25
C GLN A 50 -8.65 13.50 -8.26
N ASP A 51 -8.03 12.30 -8.21
CA ASP A 51 -8.77 11.02 -8.16
C ASP A 51 -9.61 10.89 -6.88
N VAL A 52 -9.07 11.29 -5.73
CA VAL A 52 -9.82 11.31 -4.46
C VAL A 52 -11.05 12.22 -4.57
N LYS A 53 -10.89 13.41 -5.14
CA LYS A 53 -11.99 14.36 -5.33
C LYS A 53 -13.08 13.80 -6.23
N GLU A 54 -12.70 13.25 -7.39
CA GLU A 54 -13.66 12.66 -8.35
C GLU A 54 -14.45 11.50 -7.76
N ARG A 55 -13.79 10.63 -6.95
CA ARG A 55 -14.46 9.52 -6.26
C ARG A 55 -15.37 10.00 -5.16
N HIS A 56 -14.92 10.96 -4.37
CA HIS A 56 -15.74 11.61 -3.32
C HIS A 56 -17.02 12.21 -3.91
N GLU A 57 -16.92 12.97 -5.00
CA GLU A 57 -18.07 13.58 -5.69
C GLU A 57 -19.05 12.53 -6.23
N LYS A 58 -18.56 11.36 -6.67
CA LYS A 58 -19.39 10.20 -7.07
C LYS A 58 -19.99 9.46 -5.87
N GLY A 59 -19.54 9.77 -4.67
CA GLY A 59 -19.97 9.11 -3.43
C GLY A 59 -19.21 7.80 -3.11
N GLN A 60 -18.16 7.46 -3.87
CA GLN A 60 -17.34 6.28 -3.57
C GLN A 60 -16.42 6.59 -2.38
N PRO A 61 -16.36 5.74 -1.32
CA PRO A 61 -15.43 5.94 -0.22
C PRO A 61 -14.00 5.65 -0.66
N VAL A 62 -13.05 6.44 -0.13
CA VAL A 62 -11.63 6.34 -0.44
C VAL A 62 -10.79 6.22 0.82
N LEU A 63 -9.90 5.24 0.85
CA LEU A 63 -8.85 5.09 1.85
C LEU A 63 -7.49 5.38 1.21
N VAL A 64 -6.86 6.47 1.61
CA VAL A 64 -5.53 6.86 1.15
C VAL A 64 -4.49 6.33 2.13
N GLY A 65 -3.68 5.37 1.69
CA GLY A 65 -2.57 4.81 2.44
C GLY A 65 -1.28 5.60 2.22
N THR A 66 -0.63 6.02 3.30
CA THR A 66 0.66 6.71 3.28
C THR A 66 1.71 5.95 4.08
N VAL A 67 2.98 6.10 3.75
CA VAL A 67 4.10 5.46 4.47
C VAL A 67 4.49 6.28 5.70
N ALA A 68 4.50 7.61 5.58
CA ALA A 68 4.95 8.54 6.61
C ALA A 68 3.81 9.47 7.07
N VAL A 69 3.94 9.98 8.30
CA VAL A 69 3.00 10.96 8.87
C VAL A 69 3.08 12.27 8.10
N GLU A 70 4.29 12.69 7.71
CA GLU A 70 4.54 13.90 6.93
C GLU A 70 3.79 13.87 5.58
N THR A 71 3.78 12.71 4.93
CA THR A 71 3.01 12.50 3.69
C THR A 71 1.51 12.61 3.94
N SER A 72 1.01 12.07 5.06
CA SER A 72 -0.39 12.22 5.46
C SER A 72 -0.77 13.68 5.66
N ASP A 73 0.06 14.43 6.37
CA ASP A 73 -0.17 15.85 6.64
C ASP A 73 -0.13 16.69 5.34
N TYR A 74 0.77 16.34 4.42
CA TYR A 74 0.86 17.00 3.11
C TYR A 74 -0.41 16.78 2.27
N ILE A 75 -0.84 15.51 2.14
CA ILE A 75 -2.06 15.18 1.38
C ILE A 75 -3.29 15.82 2.03
N SER A 76 -3.36 15.81 3.37
CA SER A 76 -4.46 16.46 4.11
C SER A 76 -4.57 17.94 3.75
N LYS A 77 -3.47 18.68 3.73
CA LYS A 77 -3.46 20.08 3.32
C LYS A 77 -3.97 20.25 1.89
N LYS A 78 -3.52 19.40 0.97
CA LYS A 78 -3.94 19.46 -0.44
C LYS A 78 -5.42 19.12 -0.63
N LEU A 79 -5.98 18.21 0.15
CA LEU A 79 -7.42 17.90 0.12
C LEU A 79 -8.25 19.05 0.71
N VAL A 80 -7.77 19.74 1.75
CA VAL A 80 -8.41 20.97 2.26
C VAL A 80 -8.44 22.04 1.16
N GLU A 81 -7.31 22.30 0.49
CA GLU A 81 -7.23 23.24 -0.64
C GLU A 81 -8.20 22.88 -1.78
N ALA A 82 -8.41 21.58 -2.02
CA ALA A 82 -9.33 21.06 -3.02
C ALA A 82 -10.81 21.05 -2.57
N GLY A 83 -11.10 21.41 -1.31
CA GLY A 83 -12.44 21.41 -0.73
C GLY A 83 -13.02 20.02 -0.44
N VAL A 84 -12.16 19.00 -0.25
CA VAL A 84 -12.57 17.62 0.04
C VAL A 84 -12.54 17.36 1.54
N PRO A 85 -13.71 17.15 2.19
CA PRO A 85 -13.77 16.77 3.60
C PRO A 85 -13.15 15.37 3.80
N HIS A 86 -12.31 15.23 4.82
CA HIS A 86 -11.62 13.97 5.10
C HIS A 86 -11.25 13.83 6.57
N GLU A 87 -10.97 12.60 6.97
CA GLU A 87 -10.44 12.24 8.29
C GLU A 87 -9.01 11.74 8.17
N VAL A 88 -8.16 12.07 9.15
CA VAL A 88 -6.76 11.61 9.19
C VAL A 88 -6.59 10.66 10.37
N LEU A 89 -6.18 9.44 10.04
CA LEU A 89 -5.88 8.37 10.98
C LEU A 89 -4.38 8.20 11.12
N ASN A 90 -3.81 8.69 12.20
CA ASN A 90 -2.40 8.54 12.53
C ASN A 90 -2.22 8.13 13.99
N ALA A 91 -1.00 7.69 14.35
CA ALA A 91 -0.66 7.22 15.69
C ALA A 91 -0.89 8.24 16.82
N LYS A 92 -1.19 9.51 16.52
CA LYS A 92 -1.43 10.57 17.51
C LYS A 92 -2.85 10.55 18.08
N ASN A 93 -3.79 9.85 17.45
CA ASN A 93 -5.24 9.94 17.77
C ASN A 93 -5.91 8.59 18.02
N HIS A 94 -5.31 7.72 18.82
CA HIS A 94 -5.81 6.36 19.11
C HIS A 94 -7.28 6.29 19.58
N TYR A 95 -7.76 7.26 20.36
CA TYR A 95 -9.14 7.24 20.88
C TYR A 95 -10.22 7.43 19.82
N LYS A 96 -9.89 8.10 18.70
CA LYS A 96 -10.83 8.30 17.59
C LYS A 96 -10.68 7.25 16.49
N GLU A 97 -9.66 6.42 16.59
CA GLU A 97 -9.31 5.47 15.54
C GLU A 97 -10.47 4.55 15.15
N ALA A 98 -11.11 3.93 16.13
CA ALA A 98 -12.23 3.01 15.88
C ALA A 98 -13.41 3.72 15.21
N GLN A 99 -13.72 4.96 15.61
CA GLN A 99 -14.82 5.73 15.04
C GLN A 99 -14.52 6.18 13.60
N ILE A 100 -13.30 6.64 13.33
CA ILE A 100 -12.86 7.02 11.98
C ILE A 100 -12.96 5.81 11.05
N ILE A 101 -12.49 4.64 11.49
CA ILE A 101 -12.53 3.42 10.67
C ILE A 101 -13.96 2.95 10.42
N MET A 102 -14.85 3.02 11.40
CA MET A 102 -16.27 2.69 11.21
C MET A 102 -16.91 3.57 10.13
N ASN A 103 -16.48 4.81 10.01
CA ASN A 103 -17.01 5.76 9.03
C ASN A 103 -16.30 5.67 7.67
N ALA A 104 -15.11 5.07 7.59
CA ALA A 104 -14.30 5.03 6.38
C ALA A 104 -14.96 4.31 5.19
N GLY A 105 -15.95 3.45 5.44
CA GLY A 105 -16.72 2.75 4.41
C GLY A 105 -18.04 3.42 4.03
N GLN A 106 -18.36 4.58 4.60
CA GLN A 106 -19.60 5.30 4.33
C GLN A 106 -19.51 6.04 2.99
N ARG A 107 -20.66 6.32 2.39
CA ARG A 107 -20.75 7.01 1.10
C ARG A 107 -19.99 8.33 1.11
N GLY A 108 -19.07 8.50 0.16
CA GLY A 108 -18.24 9.69 -0.01
C GLY A 108 -17.19 9.92 1.09
N ALA A 109 -17.02 8.98 2.03
CA ALA A 109 -16.00 9.13 3.06
C ALA A 109 -14.59 9.14 2.45
N VAL A 110 -13.74 10.04 2.92
CA VAL A 110 -12.32 10.08 2.58
C VAL A 110 -11.51 9.96 3.86
N THR A 111 -10.64 8.94 3.90
CA THR A 111 -9.80 8.67 5.07
C THR A 111 -8.35 8.56 4.64
N ILE A 112 -7.47 9.34 5.27
CA ILE A 112 -6.01 9.19 5.10
C ILE A 112 -5.50 8.36 6.28
N ALA A 113 -4.77 7.29 6.02
CA ALA A 113 -4.23 6.42 7.05
C ALA A 113 -2.76 6.09 6.81
N THR A 114 -1.93 6.15 7.84
CA THR A 114 -0.60 5.51 7.78
C THR A 114 -0.77 4.00 7.86
N ASN A 115 0.20 3.25 7.32
CA ASN A 115 0.12 1.80 7.14
C ASN A 115 -0.31 0.99 8.36
N MET A 116 0.08 1.43 9.54
CA MET A 116 -0.18 0.73 10.80
C MET A 116 -1.53 1.11 11.41
N ALA A 117 -2.09 2.26 11.03
CA ALA A 117 -3.32 2.77 11.60
C ALA A 117 -4.54 1.92 11.18
N GLY A 118 -5.41 1.63 12.11
CA GLY A 118 -6.61 0.83 11.89
C GLY A 118 -6.36 -0.65 11.59
N ARG A 119 -5.18 -1.18 11.86
CA ARG A 119 -4.89 -2.60 11.65
C ARG A 119 -5.75 -3.46 12.57
N GLY A 120 -6.36 -4.51 11.97
CA GLY A 120 -7.22 -5.45 12.71
C GLY A 120 -8.70 -5.03 12.76
N THR A 121 -9.04 -3.79 12.38
CA THR A 121 -10.43 -3.32 12.34
C THR A 121 -10.99 -3.48 10.92
N ASP A 122 -12.24 -3.95 10.83
CA ASP A 122 -12.95 -4.14 9.57
C ASP A 122 -13.64 -2.86 9.12
N ILE A 123 -13.49 -2.50 7.85
CA ILE A 123 -14.20 -1.38 7.22
C ILE A 123 -15.45 -1.94 6.57
N LYS A 124 -16.61 -1.65 7.16
CA LYS A 124 -17.90 -2.08 6.63
C LYS A 124 -18.41 -1.05 5.62
N LEU A 125 -18.88 -1.53 4.47
CA LEU A 125 -19.48 -0.67 3.47
C LEU A 125 -20.84 -0.18 3.92
N GLY A 126 -21.07 1.13 3.76
CA GLY A 126 -22.37 1.77 3.97
C GLY A 126 -23.39 1.36 2.91
N GLU A 127 -24.64 1.79 3.10
CA GLU A 127 -25.72 1.55 2.17
C GLU A 127 -25.43 2.21 0.80
N GLY A 128 -25.68 1.50 -0.30
CA GLY A 128 -25.47 1.97 -1.67
C GLY A 128 -24.00 2.06 -2.11
N VAL A 129 -23.03 1.72 -1.26
CA VAL A 129 -21.60 1.82 -1.59
C VAL A 129 -21.14 0.66 -2.49
N ARG A 130 -21.79 -0.50 -2.39
CA ARG A 130 -21.48 -1.65 -3.26
C ARG A 130 -21.72 -1.34 -4.73
N GLU A 131 -22.80 -0.64 -5.02
CA GLU A 131 -23.21 -0.22 -6.37
C GLU A 131 -22.27 0.83 -6.96
N LEU A 132 -21.54 1.56 -6.09
CA LEU A 132 -20.51 2.53 -6.47
C LEU A 132 -19.11 1.89 -6.68
N GLY A 133 -19.01 0.55 -6.59
CA GLY A 133 -17.74 -0.16 -6.73
C GLY A 133 -17.04 -0.47 -5.41
N GLY A 134 -17.67 -0.19 -4.27
CA GLY A 134 -17.12 -0.45 -2.94
C GLY A 134 -16.03 0.54 -2.51
N LEU A 135 -15.20 0.14 -1.54
CA LEU A 135 -14.10 0.95 -1.04
C LEU A 135 -12.95 1.02 -2.06
N CYS A 136 -12.52 2.22 -2.44
CA CYS A 136 -11.28 2.42 -3.17
C CYS A 136 -10.11 2.61 -2.21
N VAL A 137 -9.04 1.84 -2.41
CA VAL A 137 -7.78 1.98 -1.68
C VAL A 137 -6.74 2.62 -2.60
N ILE A 138 -6.21 3.76 -2.20
CA ILE A 138 -5.13 4.46 -2.90
C ILE A 138 -3.84 4.32 -2.10
N GLY A 139 -2.82 3.70 -2.68
CA GLY A 139 -1.46 3.71 -2.14
C GLY A 139 -0.66 4.86 -2.75
N THR A 140 -0.03 5.70 -1.94
CA THR A 140 0.74 6.86 -2.42
C THR A 140 2.18 6.53 -2.78
N GLU A 141 2.61 5.32 -2.46
CA GLU A 141 3.89 4.72 -2.82
C GLU A 141 3.87 3.21 -2.56
N ARG A 142 4.83 2.47 -3.10
CA ARG A 142 5.05 1.06 -2.75
C ARG A 142 5.99 0.96 -1.57
N HIS A 143 5.67 0.02 -0.68
CA HIS A 143 6.52 -0.28 0.47
C HIS A 143 7.70 -1.15 0.09
N GLU A 144 8.68 -1.26 0.97
CA GLU A 144 9.81 -2.17 0.81
C GLU A 144 9.40 -3.65 0.80
N SER A 145 8.22 -3.97 1.33
CA SER A 145 7.68 -5.34 1.35
C SER A 145 6.30 -5.41 0.71
N ARG A 146 6.13 -6.34 -0.24
CA ARG A 146 4.86 -6.66 -0.89
C ARG A 146 3.77 -7.03 0.13
N ARG A 147 4.17 -7.60 1.25
CA ARG A 147 3.28 -7.95 2.36
C ARG A 147 2.52 -6.72 2.88
N ILE A 148 3.18 -5.58 2.99
CA ILE A 148 2.58 -4.33 3.48
C ILE A 148 1.59 -3.79 2.45
N ASP A 149 1.96 -3.78 1.16
CA ASP A 149 1.05 -3.40 0.08
C ASP A 149 -0.20 -4.28 0.05
N ASN A 150 -0.04 -5.59 0.22
CA ASN A 150 -1.16 -6.52 0.28
C ASN A 150 -2.05 -6.29 1.51
N GLN A 151 -1.49 -5.87 2.65
CA GLN A 151 -2.27 -5.47 3.83
C GLN A 151 -3.10 -4.23 3.55
N LEU A 152 -2.55 -3.25 2.84
CA LEU A 152 -3.27 -2.06 2.42
C LEU A 152 -4.40 -2.40 1.45
N ARG A 153 -4.11 -3.14 0.36
CA ARG A 153 -5.13 -3.64 -0.57
C ARG A 153 -6.22 -4.43 0.13
N GLY A 154 -5.85 -5.26 1.09
CA GLY A 154 -6.77 -6.10 1.87
C GLY A 154 -7.72 -5.36 2.79
N ARG A 155 -7.65 -4.02 2.84
CA ARG A 155 -8.69 -3.19 3.49
C ARG A 155 -9.98 -3.15 2.67
N SER A 156 -9.87 -3.35 1.36
CA SER A 156 -10.99 -3.37 0.41
C SER A 156 -11.26 -4.78 -0.11
N GLY A 157 -12.46 -5.02 -0.60
CA GLY A 157 -12.86 -6.29 -1.23
C GLY A 157 -13.00 -7.46 -0.24
N ARG A 158 -13.40 -7.20 0.99
CA ARG A 158 -13.56 -8.21 2.02
C ARG A 158 -14.89 -8.95 1.86
N GLN A 159 -14.90 -10.25 2.20
CA GLN A 159 -16.10 -11.09 2.22
C GLN A 159 -16.89 -11.11 0.88
N GLY A 160 -16.17 -10.93 -0.25
CA GLY A 160 -16.77 -10.87 -1.58
C GLY A 160 -17.41 -9.53 -1.93
N ASP A 161 -17.15 -8.48 -1.14
CA ASP A 161 -17.55 -7.12 -1.50
C ASP A 161 -16.75 -6.63 -2.71
N PRO A 162 -17.33 -5.77 -3.57
CA PRO A 162 -16.58 -5.05 -4.57
C PRO A 162 -15.58 -4.10 -3.92
N GLY A 163 -14.59 -3.71 -4.66
CA GLY A 163 -13.57 -2.76 -4.23
C GLY A 163 -12.53 -2.53 -5.30
N GLU A 164 -11.69 -1.54 -5.07
CA GLU A 164 -10.62 -1.20 -5.99
C GLU A 164 -9.33 -0.90 -5.22
N SER A 165 -8.19 -1.13 -5.87
CA SER A 165 -6.90 -0.62 -5.38
C SER A 165 -6.10 -0.01 -6.52
N GLN A 166 -5.49 1.15 -6.25
CA GLN A 166 -4.62 1.87 -7.16
C GLN A 166 -3.38 2.37 -6.43
N PHE A 167 -2.19 2.13 -6.99
CA PHE A 167 -0.95 2.71 -6.47
C PHE A 167 -0.46 3.83 -7.39
N TYR A 168 -0.08 4.93 -6.78
CA TYR A 168 0.52 6.11 -7.40
C TYR A 168 1.98 6.17 -7.00
N LEU A 169 2.87 6.15 -7.96
CA LEU A 169 4.31 6.10 -7.78
C LEU A 169 4.97 7.33 -8.40
N SER A 170 6.11 7.71 -7.87
CA SER A 170 6.99 8.70 -8.46
C SER A 170 8.40 8.12 -8.64
N LEU A 171 9.12 8.62 -9.64
CA LEU A 171 10.55 8.34 -9.79
C LEU A 171 11.39 8.78 -8.59
N GLU A 172 10.86 9.76 -7.84
CA GLU A 172 11.49 10.32 -6.66
C GLU A 172 11.19 9.52 -5.39
N ASP A 173 10.25 8.54 -5.42
CA ASP A 173 9.95 7.68 -4.28
C ASP A 173 11.19 6.87 -3.86
N GLU A 174 11.36 6.64 -2.56
CA GLU A 174 12.55 6.01 -2.01
C GLU A 174 12.85 4.63 -2.60
N LEU A 175 11.83 3.79 -2.77
CA LEU A 175 11.97 2.49 -3.41
C LEU A 175 12.49 2.61 -4.85
N MET A 176 12.00 3.61 -5.60
CA MET A 176 12.39 3.85 -6.98
C MET A 176 13.82 4.40 -7.07
N ARG A 177 14.20 5.28 -6.16
CA ARG A 177 15.56 5.85 -6.11
C ARG A 177 16.62 4.82 -5.75
N ARG A 178 16.34 3.95 -4.78
CA ARG A 178 17.30 2.95 -4.27
C ARG A 178 17.38 1.72 -5.17
N PHE A 179 16.25 1.24 -5.69
CA PHE A 179 16.14 -0.06 -6.32
C PHE A 179 15.52 -0.01 -7.72
N GLY A 180 15.13 1.20 -8.17
CA GLY A 180 14.69 1.45 -9.54
C GLY A 180 15.79 1.03 -10.51
N SER A 181 15.51 0.02 -11.35
CA SER A 181 16.50 -0.51 -12.27
C SER A 181 16.76 0.50 -13.41
N GLU A 182 17.98 0.44 -13.98
CA GLU A 182 18.30 1.13 -15.24
C GLU A 182 17.28 0.84 -16.35
N ARG A 183 16.59 -0.30 -16.26
CA ARG A 183 15.50 -0.67 -17.18
C ARG A 183 14.27 0.23 -17.04
N ILE A 184 13.96 0.73 -15.84
CA ILE A 184 12.87 1.69 -15.64
C ILE A 184 13.29 3.03 -16.23
N LYS A 185 14.54 3.47 -15.99
CA LYS A 185 15.10 4.66 -16.61
C LYS A 185 15.10 4.57 -18.14
N ALA A 186 15.56 3.46 -18.69
CA ALA A 186 15.56 3.23 -20.14
C ALA A 186 14.14 3.17 -20.75
N LEU A 187 13.15 2.70 -20.00
CA LEU A 187 11.75 2.73 -20.42
C LEU A 187 11.23 4.18 -20.49
N LEU A 188 11.60 4.99 -19.50
CA LEU A 188 11.25 6.40 -19.41
C LEU A 188 11.89 7.22 -20.54
N ASP A 189 13.19 7.00 -20.79
CA ASP A 189 13.93 7.65 -21.88
C ASP A 189 13.32 7.35 -23.27
N ARG A 190 12.86 6.10 -23.45
CA ARG A 190 12.18 5.69 -24.70
C ARG A 190 10.80 6.33 -24.90
N MET A 191 10.13 6.70 -23.83
CA MET A 191 8.78 7.26 -23.87
C MET A 191 8.76 8.79 -24.01
N ASN A 192 9.94 9.44 -24.10
CA ASN A 192 10.09 10.90 -24.25
C ASN A 192 9.22 11.70 -23.27
N LEU A 193 9.19 11.30 -22.01
CA LEU A 193 8.37 11.90 -20.95
C LEU A 193 8.97 13.23 -20.50
N SER A 194 8.86 14.24 -21.37
CA SER A 194 9.29 15.61 -21.06
C SER A 194 8.17 16.46 -20.42
N ASP A 195 6.94 15.96 -20.39
CA ASP A 195 5.81 16.67 -19.77
C ASP A 195 5.63 16.25 -18.30
N GLU A 196 5.56 17.23 -17.41
CA GLU A 196 5.34 17.03 -15.96
C GLU A 196 4.01 16.31 -15.66
N ASP A 197 3.02 16.38 -16.55
CA ASP A 197 1.72 15.73 -16.39
C ASP A 197 1.67 14.32 -17.05
N SER A 198 2.79 13.82 -17.58
CA SER A 198 2.81 12.50 -18.23
C SER A 198 2.73 11.38 -17.18
N VAL A 199 1.80 10.45 -17.41
CA VAL A 199 1.61 9.27 -16.55
C VAL A 199 1.89 8.00 -17.33
N ILE A 200 2.68 7.09 -16.72
CA ILE A 200 2.89 5.75 -17.26
C ILE A 200 1.97 4.77 -16.56
N LYS A 201 1.08 4.17 -17.32
CA LYS A 201 0.24 3.06 -16.90
C LYS A 201 0.63 1.81 -17.67
N SER A 202 1.34 0.88 -17.03
CA SER A 202 1.79 -0.34 -17.69
C SER A 202 1.91 -1.50 -16.71
N GLY A 203 1.35 -2.65 -17.07
CA GLY A 203 1.54 -3.88 -16.30
C GLY A 203 3.01 -4.34 -16.26
N MET A 204 3.83 -3.92 -17.25
CA MET A 204 5.28 -4.16 -17.23
C MET A 204 5.94 -3.36 -16.11
N LEU A 205 5.53 -2.10 -15.89
CA LEU A 205 6.01 -1.27 -14.79
C LEU A 205 5.72 -1.94 -13.45
N THR A 206 4.48 -2.35 -13.20
CA THR A 206 4.09 -3.03 -11.96
C THR A 206 4.99 -4.26 -11.69
N ARG A 207 5.28 -5.07 -12.72
CA ARG A 207 6.19 -6.22 -12.58
C ARG A 207 7.63 -5.81 -12.24
N GLN A 208 8.13 -4.70 -12.79
CA GLN A 208 9.48 -4.19 -12.48
C GLN A 208 9.56 -3.67 -11.04
N VAL A 209 8.53 -2.98 -10.57
CA VAL A 209 8.43 -2.53 -9.17
C VAL A 209 8.37 -3.73 -8.23
N GLU A 210 7.56 -4.75 -8.52
CA GLU A 210 7.52 -5.99 -7.74
C GLU A 210 8.87 -6.73 -7.72
N ALA A 211 9.61 -6.71 -8.83
CA ALA A 211 10.96 -7.27 -8.90
C ALA A 211 11.95 -6.48 -8.03
N ALA A 212 11.82 -5.15 -7.97
CA ALA A 212 12.60 -4.31 -7.06
C ALA A 212 12.27 -4.64 -5.59
N GLN A 213 10.99 -4.74 -5.23
CA GLN A 213 10.56 -5.14 -3.88
C GLN A 213 11.13 -6.51 -3.48
N LYS A 214 11.09 -7.50 -4.37
CA LYS A 214 11.68 -8.83 -4.11
C LYS A 214 13.17 -8.77 -3.79
N ARG A 215 13.92 -7.88 -4.43
CA ARG A 215 15.36 -7.69 -4.13
C ARG A 215 15.55 -7.10 -2.72
N VAL A 216 14.73 -6.11 -2.35
CA VAL A 216 14.76 -5.50 -1.02
C VAL A 216 14.38 -6.53 0.04
N GLU A 217 13.31 -7.30 -0.19
CA GLU A 217 12.87 -8.38 0.69
C GLU A 217 13.99 -9.40 0.91
N GLY A 218 14.68 -9.83 -0.17
CA GLY A 218 15.82 -10.74 -0.09
C GLY A 218 16.97 -10.18 0.73
N TYR A 219 17.38 -8.93 0.47
CA TYR A 219 18.43 -8.27 1.26
C TYR A 219 18.08 -8.17 2.74
N ASN A 220 16.85 -7.77 3.06
CA ASN A 220 16.37 -7.68 4.42
C ASN A 220 16.30 -9.06 5.09
N PHE A 221 15.90 -10.10 4.35
CA PHE A 221 15.90 -11.47 4.83
C PHE A 221 17.31 -11.97 5.17
N ASP A 222 18.29 -11.78 4.29
CA ASP A 222 19.68 -12.15 4.53
C ASP A 222 20.24 -11.45 5.77
N THR A 223 19.92 -10.16 5.95
CA THR A 223 20.31 -9.39 7.14
C THR A 223 19.71 -10.00 8.40
N ARG A 224 18.40 -10.30 8.41
CA ARG A 224 17.74 -10.95 9.57
C ARG A 224 18.32 -12.34 9.85
N LYS A 225 18.59 -13.12 8.82
CA LYS A 225 19.19 -14.46 8.91
C LYS A 225 20.56 -14.40 9.61
N ASN A 226 21.41 -13.45 9.22
CA ASN A 226 22.71 -13.24 9.85
C ASN A 226 22.56 -12.88 11.35
N VAL A 227 21.64 -11.97 11.68
CA VAL A 227 21.37 -11.60 13.09
C VAL A 227 20.94 -12.81 13.90
N VAL A 228 20.03 -13.65 13.38
CA VAL A 228 19.59 -14.89 14.04
C VAL A 228 20.75 -15.86 14.25
N GLN A 229 21.66 -15.98 13.28
CA GLN A 229 22.84 -16.85 13.43
C GLN A 229 23.76 -16.39 14.57
N TYR A 230 24.02 -15.07 14.68
CA TYR A 230 24.79 -14.53 15.81
C TYR A 230 24.09 -14.74 17.16
N ASP A 231 22.79 -14.50 17.22
CA ASP A 231 22.01 -14.72 18.45
C ASP A 231 22.01 -16.19 18.88
N ASN A 232 21.95 -17.12 17.95
CA ASN A 232 22.05 -18.55 18.22
C ASN A 232 23.38 -18.95 18.89
N VAL A 233 24.51 -18.32 18.50
CA VAL A 233 25.81 -18.56 19.16
C VAL A 233 25.77 -18.07 20.60
N ILE A 234 25.25 -16.85 20.82
CA ILE A 234 25.11 -16.28 22.16
C ILE A 234 24.18 -17.14 23.03
N ASN A 235 23.07 -17.60 22.50
CA ASN A 235 22.11 -18.45 23.20
C ASN A 235 22.71 -19.83 23.57
N ARG A 236 23.58 -20.40 22.72
CA ARG A 236 24.33 -21.62 23.08
C ARG A 236 25.26 -21.35 24.25
N HIS A 237 26.01 -20.26 24.26
CA HIS A 237 26.87 -19.88 25.37
C HIS A 237 26.08 -19.70 26.66
N ARG A 238 24.93 -19.02 26.64
CA ARG A 238 24.06 -18.85 27.81
C ARG A 238 23.51 -20.15 28.41
N ARG A 239 23.39 -21.22 27.61
CA ARG A 239 22.89 -22.52 28.07
C ARG A 239 24.00 -23.38 28.69
N VAL A 240 25.25 -23.07 28.43
CA VAL A 240 26.43 -23.81 28.94
C VAL A 240 26.92 -23.24 30.26
N VAL A 241 26.60 -21.98 30.55
CA VAL A 241 26.87 -21.31 31.85
C VAL A 241 25.66 -21.46 32.77
#